data_2b92acdf81862b8cf50ba60a8f440a01
#
_entry.id   2b92acdf81862b8cf50ba60a8f440a01
#
_cell.length_a   1.000
_cell.length_b   1.000
_cell.length_c   1.000
_cell.angle_alpha   90.00
_cell.angle_beta   90.00
_cell.angle_gamma   90.00
#
_symmetry.space_group_name_H-M   'P 1'
#
loop_
_entity.id
_entity.type
_entity.pdbx_description
1 polymer ?
#
loop_
_entity_poly.entity_id
_entity_poly.type
_entity_poly.pdbx_seq_one_letter_code
_entity_poly.pdbx_strand_id
1 'polypeptide(L)'
;MKQWLAKQENLLFLILIIFYTVGVVGMLINPIEFAKLTPFNLALTAFLLFKMHPQKDLLFYTNLLFVFMGAWFLEMMGVTTGLIFGTYEYGDALGPKINQTPILIGLNWILVAYSSIYLVQAIAIKFKWKLNEISGALYAAVFMVLLDILIEPIAPKLDFWTWQNNLIPVQNFTAWFFFGFTFCFWMLKGGMLKNNPMATRVYFTQLVFFGLLNLFL
;
A
#
# COMPACT_ATOMS: atom_id res chain seq x y z
N MET A 1 -8.91 28.33 -10.32
CA MET A 1 -8.86 27.25 -9.28
C MET A 1 -8.63 25.87 -9.91
N LYS A 2 -9.46 25.37 -10.84
CA LYS A 2 -9.29 24.04 -11.47
C LYS A 2 -7.93 23.83 -12.16
N GLN A 3 -7.46 24.83 -12.94
CA GLN A 3 -6.15 24.73 -13.63
C GLN A 3 -4.96 24.70 -12.64
N TRP A 4 -5.04 25.43 -11.55
CA TRP A 4 -4.00 25.44 -10.51
C TRP A 4 -3.92 24.07 -9.81
N LEU A 5 -5.07 23.49 -9.45
CA LEU A 5 -5.13 22.14 -8.84
C LEU A 5 -4.56 21.07 -9.78
N ALA A 6 -4.90 21.12 -11.06
CA ALA A 6 -4.35 20.19 -12.07
C ALA A 6 -2.83 20.35 -12.23
N LYS A 7 -2.30 21.59 -12.17
CA LYS A 7 -0.86 21.85 -12.21
C LYS A 7 -0.15 21.30 -10.98
N GLN A 8 -0.74 21.48 -9.79
CA GLN A 8 -0.21 20.95 -8.55
C GLN A 8 -0.23 19.42 -8.56
N GLU A 9 -1.31 18.79 -8.97
CA GLU A 9 -1.42 17.34 -9.11
C GLU A 9 -0.35 16.75 -10.01
N ASN A 10 -0.13 17.36 -11.18
CA ASN A 10 0.90 16.91 -12.12
C ASN A 10 2.32 17.06 -11.55
N LEU A 11 2.59 18.14 -10.81
CA LEU A 11 3.87 18.31 -10.13
C LEU A 11 4.10 17.22 -9.06
N LEU A 12 3.11 16.95 -8.21
CA LEU A 12 3.20 15.91 -7.18
C LEU A 12 3.36 14.52 -7.81
N PHE A 13 2.68 14.27 -8.92
CA PHE A 13 2.84 13.03 -9.67
C PHE A 13 4.23 12.91 -10.31
N LEU A 14 4.77 13.98 -10.86
CA LEU A 14 6.14 13.98 -11.37
C LEU A 14 7.16 13.66 -10.28
N ILE A 15 7.01 14.25 -9.09
CA ILE A 15 7.85 13.94 -7.93
C ILE A 15 7.74 12.44 -7.59
N LEU A 16 6.53 11.89 -7.52
CA LEU A 16 6.31 10.47 -7.25
C LEU A 16 7.06 9.60 -8.28
N ILE A 17 6.88 9.86 -9.57
CA ILE A 17 7.53 9.10 -10.66
C ILE A 17 9.05 9.17 -10.57
N ILE A 18 9.63 10.35 -10.30
CA ILE A 18 11.08 10.50 -10.14
C ILE A 18 11.60 9.59 -9.01
N PHE A 19 10.97 9.64 -7.83
CA PHE A 19 11.41 8.83 -6.68
C PHE A 19 11.26 7.33 -6.93
N TYR A 20 10.17 6.90 -7.54
CA TYR A 20 9.97 5.49 -7.88
C TYR A 20 10.93 5.03 -8.99
N THR A 21 11.23 5.88 -9.99
CA THR A 21 12.22 5.56 -11.03
C THR A 21 13.63 5.43 -10.42
N VAL A 22 14.01 6.37 -9.56
CA VAL A 22 15.30 6.29 -8.82
C VAL A 22 15.32 5.02 -7.95
N GLY A 23 14.20 4.68 -7.31
CA GLY A 23 14.06 3.44 -6.54
C GLY A 23 14.29 2.19 -7.40
N VAL A 24 13.63 2.06 -8.56
CA VAL A 24 13.84 0.93 -9.49
C VAL A 24 15.30 0.84 -9.88
N VAL A 25 15.87 1.92 -10.44
CA VAL A 25 17.26 1.93 -10.91
C VAL A 25 18.24 1.61 -9.76
N GLY A 26 18.03 2.21 -8.61
CA GLY A 26 18.90 1.99 -7.45
C GLY A 26 18.83 0.54 -6.94
N MET A 27 17.61 -0.03 -6.82
CA MET A 27 17.44 -1.42 -6.39
C MET A 27 17.98 -2.43 -7.41
N LEU A 28 18.00 -2.12 -8.71
CA LEU A 28 18.64 -2.95 -9.72
C LEU A 28 20.19 -2.90 -9.63
N ILE A 29 20.75 -1.78 -9.18
CA ILE A 29 22.22 -1.63 -9.01
C ILE A 29 22.67 -2.21 -7.67
N ASN A 30 22.00 -1.89 -6.58
CA ASN A 30 22.32 -2.34 -5.23
C ASN A 30 21.05 -2.54 -4.42
N PRO A 31 20.41 -3.73 -4.51
CA PRO A 31 19.09 -3.99 -3.94
C PRO A 31 18.98 -3.62 -2.47
N ILE A 32 19.91 -4.12 -1.64
CA ILE A 32 19.87 -3.99 -0.18
C ILE A 32 20.05 -2.54 0.28
N GLU A 33 21.02 -1.82 -0.30
CA GLU A 33 21.27 -0.44 0.13
C GLU A 33 20.13 0.50 -0.29
N PHE A 34 19.58 0.33 -1.49
CA PHE A 34 18.45 1.15 -1.92
C PHE A 34 17.14 0.76 -1.23
N ALA A 35 16.96 -0.51 -0.84
CA ALA A 35 15.80 -0.95 -0.07
C ALA A 35 15.70 -0.24 1.30
N LYS A 36 16.82 0.14 1.93
CA LYS A 36 16.85 0.93 3.17
C LYS A 36 16.23 2.33 3.03
N LEU A 37 16.04 2.82 1.80
CA LEU A 37 15.34 4.08 1.52
C LEU A 37 13.82 3.92 1.44
N THR A 38 13.30 2.69 1.49
CA THR A 38 11.86 2.40 1.43
C THR A 38 11.04 3.14 2.49
N PRO A 39 11.49 3.25 3.76
CA PRO A 39 10.80 4.04 4.78
C PRO A 39 10.55 5.49 4.35
N PHE A 40 11.55 6.12 3.77
CA PHE A 40 11.43 7.48 3.26
C PHE A 40 10.47 7.56 2.06
N ASN A 41 10.57 6.61 1.13
CA ASN A 41 9.70 6.57 -0.05
C ASN A 41 8.23 6.34 0.33
N LEU A 42 7.94 5.46 1.30
CA LEU A 42 6.58 5.26 1.81
C LEU A 42 6.03 6.53 2.48
N ALA A 43 6.83 7.19 3.32
CA ALA A 43 6.44 8.44 3.97
C ALA A 43 6.19 9.56 2.94
N LEU A 44 7.05 9.69 1.95
CA LEU A 44 6.87 10.66 0.85
C LEU A 44 5.60 10.35 0.05
N THR A 45 5.39 9.08 -0.31
CA THR A 45 4.19 8.65 -1.05
C THR A 45 2.92 8.99 -0.28
N ALA A 46 2.89 8.72 1.03
CA ALA A 46 1.78 9.07 1.92
C ALA A 46 1.56 10.59 1.96
N PHE A 47 2.63 11.36 2.10
CA PHE A 47 2.55 12.83 2.09
C PHE A 47 1.94 13.36 0.78
N LEU A 48 2.45 12.89 -0.38
CA LEU A 48 1.96 13.31 -1.69
C LEU A 48 0.49 12.92 -1.90
N LEU A 49 0.13 11.69 -1.50
CA LEU A 49 -1.22 11.15 -1.59
C LEU A 49 -2.20 11.94 -0.74
N PHE A 50 -1.90 12.14 0.55
CA PHE A 50 -2.81 12.79 1.47
C PHE A 50 -2.84 14.32 1.29
N LYS A 51 -1.79 14.92 0.72
CA LYS A 51 -1.82 16.33 0.33
C LYS A 51 -2.97 16.63 -0.62
N MET A 52 -3.30 15.71 -1.51
CA MET A 52 -4.39 15.82 -2.48
C MET A 52 -5.76 15.39 -1.94
N HIS A 53 -5.85 14.84 -0.72
CA HIS A 53 -7.14 14.53 -0.11
C HIS A 53 -7.87 15.85 0.25
N PRO A 54 -9.11 16.05 -0.24
CA PRO A 54 -9.75 17.38 -0.18
C PRO A 54 -10.22 17.78 1.21
N GLN A 55 -10.51 16.81 2.08
CA GLN A 55 -11.07 17.07 3.42
C GLN A 55 -10.32 16.26 4.47
N LYS A 56 -9.54 16.95 5.28
CA LYS A 56 -8.70 16.36 6.35
C LYS A 56 -9.29 16.70 7.70
N ASP A 57 -10.50 16.18 7.95
CA ASP A 57 -11.20 16.33 9.22
C ASP A 57 -10.80 15.23 10.23
N LEU A 58 -11.39 15.26 11.40
CA LEU A 58 -11.12 14.26 12.45
C LEU A 58 -11.43 12.84 11.97
N LEU A 59 -12.50 12.66 11.18
CA LEU A 59 -12.89 11.35 10.66
C LEU A 59 -11.85 10.79 9.68
N PHE A 60 -11.25 11.65 8.84
CA PHE A 60 -10.13 11.26 7.99
C PHE A 60 -8.96 10.71 8.81
N TYR A 61 -8.50 11.45 9.82
CA TYR A 61 -7.36 11.03 10.64
C TYR A 61 -7.66 9.81 11.50
N THR A 62 -8.87 9.69 12.05
CA THR A 62 -9.28 8.50 12.82
C THR A 62 -9.34 7.24 11.96
N ASN A 63 -9.81 7.35 10.71
CA ASN A 63 -9.79 6.23 9.75
C ASN A 63 -8.36 5.78 9.44
N LEU A 64 -7.46 6.73 9.14
CA LEU A 64 -6.05 6.40 8.89
C LEU A 64 -5.39 5.75 10.11
N LEU A 65 -5.62 6.31 11.30
CA LEU A 65 -5.07 5.76 12.54
C LEU A 65 -5.60 4.35 12.83
N PHE A 66 -6.90 4.11 12.61
CA PHE A 66 -7.49 2.79 12.81
C PHE A 66 -6.86 1.75 11.88
N VAL A 67 -6.70 2.06 10.59
CA VAL A 67 -6.06 1.15 9.64
C VAL A 67 -4.59 0.96 9.98
N PHE A 68 -3.86 2.03 10.30
CA PHE A 68 -2.45 1.97 10.68
C PHE A 68 -2.23 1.04 11.88
N MET A 69 -2.91 1.32 12.98
CA MET A 69 -2.74 0.57 14.22
C MET A 69 -3.28 -0.86 14.10
N GLY A 70 -4.43 -1.03 13.43
CA GLY A 70 -5.03 -2.34 13.19
C GLY A 70 -4.13 -3.23 12.35
N ALA A 71 -3.62 -2.73 11.24
CA ALA A 71 -2.72 -3.46 10.36
C ALA A 71 -1.39 -3.77 11.05
N TRP A 72 -0.78 -2.78 11.72
CA TRP A 72 0.46 -3.00 12.46
C TRP A 72 0.28 -4.06 13.56
N PHE A 73 -0.83 -4.03 14.29
CA PHE A 73 -1.13 -5.04 15.32
C PHE A 73 -1.33 -6.44 14.72
N LEU A 74 -2.03 -6.54 13.59
CA LEU A 74 -2.21 -7.81 12.86
C LEU A 74 -0.87 -8.37 12.38
N GLU A 75 0.01 -7.53 11.84
CA GLU A 75 1.35 -7.94 11.43
C GLU A 75 2.20 -8.40 12.62
N MET A 76 2.12 -7.69 13.74
CA MET A 76 2.80 -8.09 14.97
C MET A 76 2.29 -9.46 15.48
N MET A 77 0.99 -9.68 15.49
CA MET A 77 0.41 -10.97 15.81
C MET A 77 0.79 -12.03 14.77
N GLY A 78 0.83 -11.67 13.49
CA GLY A 78 1.23 -12.55 12.41
C GLY A 78 2.66 -13.06 12.58
N VAL A 79 3.63 -12.16 12.74
CA VAL A 79 5.05 -12.51 12.85
C VAL A 79 5.38 -13.26 14.14
N THR A 80 4.68 -12.91 15.24
CA THR A 80 4.95 -13.57 16.54
C THR A 80 4.31 -14.94 16.68
N THR A 81 3.19 -15.20 16.00
CA THR A 81 2.44 -16.46 16.15
C THR A 81 2.50 -17.38 14.93
N GLY A 82 2.76 -16.83 13.75
CA GLY A 82 2.65 -17.56 12.48
C GLY A 82 1.20 -17.91 12.06
N LEU A 83 0.19 -17.54 12.85
CA LEU A 83 -1.19 -18.01 12.68
C LEU A 83 -2.01 -17.22 11.67
N ILE A 84 -1.64 -15.96 11.41
CA ILE A 84 -2.43 -15.06 10.55
C ILE A 84 -2.02 -15.19 9.09
N PHE A 85 -0.75 -14.94 8.79
CA PHE A 85 -0.22 -14.92 7.42
C PHE A 85 0.59 -16.18 7.07
N GLY A 86 1.00 -16.98 8.07
CA GLY A 86 2.01 -18.01 8.02
C GLY A 86 3.26 -17.60 8.76
N THR A 87 4.32 -18.40 8.70
CA THR A 87 5.57 -18.13 9.42
C THR A 87 6.54 -17.35 8.53
N TYR A 88 6.91 -16.15 8.96
CA TYR A 88 7.84 -15.25 8.27
C TYR A 88 8.57 -14.37 9.29
N GLU A 89 9.61 -13.70 8.83
CA GLU A 89 10.37 -12.73 9.60
C GLU A 89 10.64 -11.47 8.77
N TYR A 90 10.63 -10.31 9.42
CA TYR A 90 10.97 -9.04 8.79
C TYR A 90 12.49 -8.82 8.77
N GLY A 91 13.02 -8.44 7.60
CA GLY A 91 14.35 -7.87 7.44
C GLY A 91 14.42 -6.41 7.93
N ASP A 92 15.56 -5.76 7.74
CA ASP A 92 15.83 -4.42 8.31
C ASP A 92 15.49 -3.26 7.37
N ALA A 93 15.22 -3.54 6.09
CA ALA A 93 14.99 -2.49 5.09
C ALA A 93 13.74 -1.64 5.33
N LEU A 94 12.75 -2.13 6.09
CA LEU A 94 11.53 -1.38 6.43
C LEU A 94 11.69 -0.48 7.67
N GLY A 95 12.90 -0.39 8.23
CA GLY A 95 13.22 0.52 9.33
C GLY A 95 12.91 -0.02 10.73
N PRO A 96 12.71 0.87 11.72
CA PRO A 96 12.60 0.46 13.13
C PRO A 96 11.45 -0.50 13.40
N LYS A 97 11.72 -1.52 14.22
CA LYS A 97 10.78 -2.56 14.61
C LYS A 97 10.38 -2.44 16.07
N ILE A 98 9.11 -2.75 16.37
CA ILE A 98 8.61 -3.02 17.72
C ILE A 98 8.06 -4.45 17.71
N ASN A 99 8.49 -5.30 18.65
CA ASN A 99 8.12 -6.72 18.66
C ASN A 99 8.31 -7.39 17.29
N GLN A 100 9.51 -7.26 16.70
CA GLN A 100 9.91 -7.82 15.40
C GLN A 100 9.15 -7.25 14.19
N THR A 101 8.24 -6.29 14.38
CA THR A 101 7.38 -5.73 13.33
C THR A 101 7.76 -4.30 13.00
N PRO A 102 8.07 -3.96 11.74
CA PRO A 102 8.36 -2.59 11.34
C PRO A 102 7.16 -1.67 11.59
N ILE A 103 7.42 -0.48 12.17
CA ILE A 103 6.34 0.48 12.42
C ILE A 103 5.67 0.91 11.11
N LEU A 104 6.45 1.01 10.05
CA LEU A 104 5.98 1.48 8.74
C LEU A 104 5.07 0.51 7.99
N ILE A 105 4.95 -0.74 8.44
CA ILE A 105 4.03 -1.68 7.75
C ILE A 105 2.58 -1.18 7.83
N GLY A 106 2.17 -0.55 8.93
CA GLY A 106 0.85 0.07 9.04
C GLY A 106 0.62 1.17 8.00
N LEU A 107 1.67 1.93 7.65
CA LEU A 107 1.59 2.93 6.58
C LEU A 107 1.46 2.28 5.20
N ASN A 108 2.18 1.18 4.96
CA ASN A 108 2.04 0.41 3.72
C ASN A 108 0.60 -0.07 3.52
N TRP A 109 -0.02 -0.65 4.55
CA TRP A 109 -1.43 -1.07 4.50
C TRP A 109 -2.38 0.08 4.16
N ILE A 110 -2.17 1.27 4.76
CA ILE A 110 -2.96 2.46 4.41
C ILE A 110 -2.80 2.81 2.93
N LEU A 111 -1.56 2.86 2.42
CA LEU A 111 -1.29 3.26 1.04
C LEU A 111 -1.96 2.30 0.06
N VAL A 112 -1.85 1.00 0.30
CA VAL A 112 -2.43 -0.03 -0.57
C VAL A 112 -3.96 -0.01 -0.47
N ALA A 113 -4.56 0.02 0.72
CA ALA A 113 -6.00 0.06 0.89
C ALA A 113 -6.62 1.32 0.29
N TYR A 114 -6.06 2.49 0.63
CA TYR A 114 -6.54 3.78 0.14
C TYR A 114 -6.47 3.84 -1.39
N SER A 115 -5.33 3.51 -1.99
CA SER A 115 -5.17 3.57 -3.44
C SER A 115 -6.06 2.56 -4.18
N SER A 116 -6.27 1.36 -3.62
CA SER A 116 -7.17 0.34 -4.17
C SER A 116 -8.64 0.78 -4.15
N ILE A 117 -9.12 1.41 -3.06
CA ILE A 117 -10.48 1.96 -3.00
C ILE A 117 -10.71 2.98 -4.12
N TYR A 118 -9.78 3.90 -4.32
CA TYR A 118 -9.93 4.93 -5.35
C TYR A 118 -9.79 4.38 -6.77
N LEU A 119 -8.98 3.35 -6.98
CA LEU A 119 -8.91 2.64 -8.26
C LEU A 119 -10.27 2.01 -8.59
N VAL A 120 -10.87 1.28 -7.65
CA VAL A 120 -12.20 0.69 -7.81
C VAL A 120 -13.25 1.75 -8.12
N GLN A 121 -13.21 2.88 -7.41
CA GLN A 121 -14.11 4.00 -7.68
C GLN A 121 -13.93 4.57 -9.08
N ALA A 122 -12.69 4.76 -9.54
CA ALA A 122 -12.41 5.24 -10.88
C ALA A 122 -12.93 4.28 -11.98
N ILE A 123 -12.74 2.98 -11.77
CA ILE A 123 -13.29 1.92 -12.65
C ILE A 123 -14.82 1.98 -12.67
N ALA A 124 -15.44 2.06 -11.50
CA ALA A 124 -16.90 2.11 -11.38
C ALA A 124 -17.50 3.32 -12.09
N ILE A 125 -16.89 4.50 -11.96
CA ILE A 125 -17.30 5.71 -12.67
C ILE A 125 -17.19 5.50 -14.19
N LYS A 126 -16.06 4.97 -14.65
CA LYS A 126 -15.80 4.74 -16.09
C LYS A 126 -16.81 3.79 -16.71
N PHE A 127 -17.16 2.70 -16.00
CA PHE A 127 -18.08 1.67 -16.49
C PHE A 127 -19.52 1.85 -16.00
N LYS A 128 -19.81 2.94 -15.28
CA LYS A 128 -21.15 3.25 -14.72
C LYS A 128 -21.67 2.17 -13.78
N TRP A 129 -20.79 1.51 -13.04
CA TRP A 129 -21.18 0.52 -12.03
C TRP A 129 -21.73 1.21 -10.78
N LYS A 130 -22.73 0.61 -10.19
CA LYS A 130 -23.22 1.04 -8.86
C LYS A 130 -22.48 0.26 -7.80
N LEU A 131 -21.68 0.93 -7.02
CA LEU A 131 -20.99 0.37 -5.85
C LEU A 131 -21.70 0.78 -4.57
N ASN A 132 -21.78 -0.16 -3.64
CA ASN A 132 -22.01 0.12 -2.23
C ASN A 132 -20.72 -0.15 -1.45
N GLU A 133 -20.72 0.07 -0.13
CA GLU A 133 -19.52 -0.09 0.70
C GLU A 133 -18.99 -1.53 0.68
N ILE A 134 -19.90 -2.53 0.63
CA ILE A 134 -19.52 -3.96 0.61
C ILE A 134 -18.85 -4.30 -0.72
N SER A 135 -19.49 -3.99 -1.84
CA SER A 135 -18.93 -4.31 -3.16
C SER A 135 -17.65 -3.51 -3.45
N GLY A 136 -17.62 -2.24 -3.02
CA GLY A 136 -16.42 -1.41 -3.13
C GLY A 136 -15.24 -1.97 -2.33
N ALA A 137 -15.48 -2.41 -1.09
CA ALA A 137 -14.46 -3.04 -0.26
C ALA A 137 -13.99 -4.39 -0.82
N LEU A 138 -14.92 -5.20 -1.34
CA LEU A 138 -14.62 -6.50 -1.95
C LEU A 138 -13.64 -6.34 -3.13
N TYR A 139 -13.98 -5.45 -4.07
CA TYR A 139 -13.10 -5.19 -5.22
C TYR A 139 -11.79 -4.55 -4.81
N ALA A 140 -11.79 -3.64 -3.82
CA ALA A 140 -10.55 -3.04 -3.32
C ALA A 140 -9.63 -4.10 -2.68
N ALA A 141 -10.18 -5.04 -1.91
CA ALA A 141 -9.41 -6.15 -1.34
C ALA A 141 -8.77 -7.04 -2.42
N VAL A 142 -9.47 -7.30 -3.53
CA VAL A 142 -8.88 -8.00 -4.69
C VAL A 142 -7.69 -7.24 -5.24
N PHE A 143 -7.80 -5.91 -5.42
CA PHE A 143 -6.67 -5.10 -5.90
C PHE A 143 -5.52 -5.03 -4.89
N MET A 144 -5.80 -5.06 -3.58
CA MET A 144 -4.76 -5.19 -2.56
C MET A 144 -3.97 -6.49 -2.71
N VAL A 145 -4.67 -7.63 -2.85
CA VAL A 145 -4.04 -8.95 -3.07
C VAL A 145 -3.26 -8.99 -4.38
N LEU A 146 -3.77 -8.40 -5.46
CA LEU A 146 -3.05 -8.33 -6.73
C LEU A 146 -1.72 -7.59 -6.63
N LEU A 147 -1.67 -6.53 -5.83
CA LEU A 147 -0.41 -5.81 -5.57
C LEU A 147 0.51 -6.64 -4.67
N ASP A 148 -0.02 -7.29 -3.64
CA ASP A 148 0.73 -8.16 -2.73
C ASP A 148 1.40 -9.32 -3.49
N ILE A 149 0.70 -9.96 -4.44
CA ILE A 149 1.27 -11.00 -5.31
C ILE A 149 2.51 -10.51 -6.07
N LEU A 150 2.58 -9.22 -6.43
CA LEU A 150 3.76 -8.64 -7.08
C LEU A 150 4.88 -8.28 -6.09
N ILE A 151 4.54 -7.98 -4.83
CA ILE A 151 5.51 -7.64 -3.80
C ILE A 151 6.22 -8.88 -3.30
N GLU A 152 5.50 -9.97 -3.10
CA GLU A 152 5.97 -11.18 -2.45
C GLU A 152 7.27 -11.78 -3.03
N PRO A 153 7.45 -11.95 -4.36
CA PRO A 153 8.69 -12.50 -4.90
C PRO A 153 9.90 -11.56 -4.73
N ILE A 154 9.64 -10.27 -4.53
CA ILE A 154 10.66 -9.23 -4.40
C ILE A 154 11.03 -8.97 -2.95
N ALA A 155 10.13 -9.21 -2.02
CA ALA A 155 10.33 -8.93 -0.60
C ALA A 155 11.61 -9.53 -0.02
N PRO A 156 11.96 -10.83 -0.24
CA PRO A 156 13.21 -11.39 0.26
C PRO A 156 14.46 -10.79 -0.39
N LYS A 157 14.37 -10.41 -1.67
CA LYS A 157 15.50 -9.83 -2.42
C LYS A 157 15.85 -8.41 -1.94
N LEU A 158 14.87 -7.73 -1.32
CA LEU A 158 14.99 -6.36 -0.80
C LEU A 158 15.09 -6.31 0.73
N ASP A 159 15.28 -7.44 1.40
CA ASP A 159 15.33 -7.52 2.86
C ASP A 159 14.08 -6.90 3.53
N PHE A 160 12.90 -7.05 2.91
CA PHE A 160 11.62 -6.64 3.49
C PHE A 160 11.12 -7.69 4.48
N TRP A 161 10.87 -8.91 4.00
CA TRP A 161 10.54 -10.10 4.80
C TRP A 161 10.91 -11.39 4.07
N THR A 162 11.06 -12.45 4.83
CA THR A 162 11.39 -13.77 4.31
C THR A 162 10.45 -14.82 4.90
N TRP A 163 9.89 -15.66 4.05
CA TRP A 163 9.01 -16.76 4.46
C TRP A 163 9.80 -17.98 4.88
N GLN A 164 9.27 -18.72 5.85
CA GLN A 164 9.83 -20.03 6.22
C GLN A 164 9.90 -20.93 4.99
N ASN A 165 11.05 -21.59 4.80
CA ASN A 165 11.33 -22.45 3.65
C ASN A 165 11.24 -21.75 2.29
N ASN A 166 11.26 -20.42 2.22
CA ASN A 166 11.07 -19.61 0.99
C ASN A 166 9.76 -19.92 0.24
N LEU A 167 8.72 -20.35 0.95
CA LEU A 167 7.41 -20.67 0.39
C LEU A 167 6.37 -19.67 0.88
N ILE A 168 5.76 -18.93 -0.03
CA ILE A 168 4.68 -18.00 0.28
C ILE A 168 3.41 -18.82 0.53
N PRO A 169 2.83 -18.81 1.74
CA PRO A 169 1.64 -19.61 2.01
C PRO A 169 0.39 -18.97 1.40
N VAL A 170 -0.52 -19.79 0.88
CA VAL A 170 -1.83 -19.32 0.40
C VAL A 170 -2.60 -18.57 1.50
N GLN A 171 -2.34 -18.93 2.75
CA GLN A 171 -2.87 -18.28 3.94
C GLN A 171 -2.57 -16.77 3.94
N ASN A 172 -1.38 -16.34 3.47
CA ASN A 172 -1.03 -14.92 3.36
C ASN A 172 -2.07 -14.17 2.50
N PHE A 173 -2.30 -14.63 1.28
CA PHE A 173 -3.23 -13.97 0.35
C PHE A 173 -4.67 -13.98 0.86
N THR A 174 -5.07 -15.05 1.56
CA THR A 174 -6.40 -15.15 2.19
C THR A 174 -6.53 -14.12 3.32
N ALA A 175 -5.51 -13.97 4.16
CA ALA A 175 -5.48 -12.98 5.23
C ALA A 175 -5.47 -11.54 4.67
N TRP A 176 -4.65 -11.26 3.64
CA TRP A 176 -4.64 -9.98 2.95
C TRP A 176 -6.01 -9.62 2.37
N PHE A 177 -6.70 -10.60 1.77
CA PHE A 177 -8.05 -10.39 1.26
C PHE A 177 -9.04 -10.07 2.39
N PHE A 178 -9.06 -10.86 3.46
CA PHE A 178 -10.03 -10.71 4.56
C PHE A 178 -9.82 -9.39 5.33
N PHE A 179 -8.58 -9.11 5.74
CA PHE A 179 -8.27 -7.89 6.48
C PHE A 179 -8.29 -6.66 5.56
N GLY A 180 -7.85 -6.80 4.32
CA GLY A 180 -8.00 -5.77 3.29
C GLY A 180 -9.46 -5.38 3.06
N PHE A 181 -10.36 -6.36 2.95
CA PHE A 181 -11.80 -6.12 2.90
C PHE A 181 -12.29 -5.36 4.14
N THR A 182 -11.88 -5.79 5.33
CA THR A 182 -12.30 -5.18 6.60
C THR A 182 -11.87 -3.73 6.69
N PHE A 183 -10.62 -3.41 6.38
CA PHE A 183 -10.09 -2.05 6.41
C PHE A 183 -10.71 -1.18 5.31
N CYS A 184 -10.85 -1.69 4.10
CA CYS A 184 -11.51 -0.97 3.01
C CYS A 184 -12.98 -0.68 3.34
N PHE A 185 -13.70 -1.65 3.89
CA PHE A 185 -15.09 -1.47 4.32
C PHE A 185 -15.22 -0.39 5.40
N TRP A 186 -14.32 -0.42 6.41
CA TRP A 186 -14.29 0.60 7.44
C TRP A 186 -14.05 2.00 6.86
N MET A 187 -13.04 2.14 5.98
CA MET A 187 -12.73 3.41 5.33
C MET A 187 -13.91 3.92 4.48
N LEU A 188 -14.60 3.04 3.75
CA LEU A 188 -15.76 3.40 2.94
C LEU A 188 -16.94 3.85 3.80
N LYS A 189 -17.25 3.13 4.87
CA LYS A 189 -18.25 3.51 5.88
C LYS A 189 -17.92 4.83 6.57
N GLY A 190 -16.64 5.09 6.81
CA GLY A 190 -16.12 6.34 7.35
C GLY A 190 -16.14 7.51 6.38
N GLY A 191 -16.79 7.39 5.21
CA GLY A 191 -16.95 8.48 4.26
C GLY A 191 -15.67 8.95 3.57
N MET A 192 -14.66 8.07 3.47
CA MET A 192 -13.37 8.39 2.85
C MET A 192 -13.46 8.63 1.32
N LEU A 193 -14.62 8.35 0.70
CA LEU A 193 -14.83 8.54 -0.73
C LEU A 193 -14.93 10.03 -1.09
N LYS A 194 -13.78 10.66 -1.24
CA LYS A 194 -13.63 12.00 -1.79
C LYS A 194 -12.76 11.90 -3.06
N ASN A 195 -12.94 12.78 -4.03
CA ASN A 195 -12.15 12.72 -5.26
C ASN A 195 -10.66 12.98 -4.97
N ASN A 196 -9.82 11.95 -5.13
CA ASN A 196 -8.37 12.05 -5.04
C ASN A 196 -7.71 11.31 -6.22
N PRO A 197 -7.48 12.00 -7.34
CA PRO A 197 -6.89 11.37 -8.53
C PRO A 197 -5.45 10.88 -8.31
N MET A 198 -4.74 11.42 -7.31
CA MET A 198 -3.40 10.97 -6.94
C MET A 198 -3.41 9.52 -6.44
N ALA A 199 -4.50 9.07 -5.81
CA ALA A 199 -4.60 7.70 -5.27
C ALA A 199 -4.49 6.63 -6.37
N THR A 200 -5.21 6.81 -7.47
CA THR A 200 -5.12 5.90 -8.62
C THR A 200 -3.72 5.92 -9.24
N ARG A 201 -3.08 7.08 -9.31
CA ARG A 201 -1.70 7.21 -9.81
C ARG A 201 -0.70 6.49 -8.90
N VAL A 202 -0.87 6.57 -7.57
CA VAL A 202 -0.04 5.82 -6.60
C VAL A 202 -0.17 4.32 -6.83
N TYR A 203 -1.40 3.80 -6.96
CA TYR A 203 -1.61 2.37 -7.22
C TYR A 203 -0.87 1.89 -8.47
N PHE A 204 -1.07 2.58 -9.60
CA PHE A 204 -0.39 2.21 -10.85
C PHE A 204 1.13 2.38 -10.78
N THR A 205 1.62 3.39 -10.05
CA THR A 205 3.07 3.56 -9.85
C THR A 205 3.65 2.38 -9.07
N GLN A 206 2.99 1.92 -7.99
CA GLN A 206 3.39 0.73 -7.24
C GLN A 206 3.31 -0.54 -8.08
N LEU A 207 2.24 -0.71 -8.87
CA LEU A 207 2.08 -1.84 -9.77
C LEU A 207 3.22 -1.93 -10.78
N VAL A 208 3.55 -0.81 -11.44
CA VAL A 208 4.66 -0.73 -12.40
C VAL A 208 6.00 -0.94 -11.70
N PHE A 209 6.21 -0.35 -10.52
CA PHE A 209 7.43 -0.49 -9.74
C PHE A 209 7.75 -1.95 -9.42
N PHE A 210 6.81 -2.65 -8.77
CA PHE A 210 7.00 -4.06 -8.42
C PHE A 210 6.99 -4.97 -9.65
N GLY A 211 6.21 -4.62 -10.69
CA GLY A 211 6.27 -5.32 -11.97
C GLY A 211 7.64 -5.25 -12.63
N LEU A 212 8.27 -4.08 -12.66
CA LEU A 212 9.64 -3.91 -13.18
C LEU A 212 10.68 -4.64 -12.33
N LEU A 213 10.58 -4.58 -11.01
CA LEU A 213 11.48 -5.34 -10.13
C LEU A 213 11.34 -6.85 -10.33
N ASN A 214 10.13 -7.38 -10.54
CA ASN A 214 9.94 -8.80 -10.85
C ASN A 214 10.57 -9.23 -12.18
N LEU A 215 10.64 -8.32 -13.15
CA LEU A 215 11.21 -8.63 -14.47
C LEU A 215 12.74 -8.55 -14.50
N PHE A 216 13.34 -7.69 -13.68
CA PHE A 216 14.75 -7.34 -13.83
C PHE A 216 15.60 -7.60 -12.58
N LEU A 217 15.02 -7.86 -11.41
CA LEU A 217 15.71 -8.21 -10.18
C LEU A 217 15.61 -9.71 -9.90
#